data_ca32fbf3298a522a7713b8df65204789
#
_entry.id   ca32fbf3298a522a7713b8df65204789
#
_cell.length_a   1.000
_cell.length_b   1.000
_cell.length_c   1.000
_cell.angle_alpha   90.00
_cell.angle_beta   90.00
_cell.angle_gamma   90.00
#
_symmetry.space_group_name_H-M   'P 1'
#
loop_
_entity.id
_entity.type
_entity.pdbx_description
1 polymer ?
#
loop_
_entity_poly.entity_id
_entity_poly.type
_entity_poly.pdbx_seq_one_letter_code
_entity_poly.pdbx_strand_id
1 'polypeptide(L)' 'MKLIVVTPPKFFIEEDKIITALFEEGLDILHIRKPETSAMYCERLLTLIPKKYHKRIVTHEHFYLKEEFDLMGIHLNRRN' A
#
# COMPACT_ATOMS: atom_id res chain seq x y z
N MET A 1 -19.63 7.15 1.44
CA MET A 1 -18.54 7.07 2.44
C MET A 1 -17.40 6.25 1.88
N LYS A 2 -16.16 6.71 2.05
CA LYS A 2 -15.00 5.96 1.60
C LYS A 2 -14.44 5.11 2.73
N LEU A 3 -14.13 3.86 2.41
CA LEU A 3 -13.49 2.96 3.34
C LEU A 3 -11.98 3.04 3.14
N ILE A 4 -11.27 3.41 4.19
CA ILE A 4 -9.82 3.54 4.17
C ILE A 4 -9.21 2.58 5.19
N VAL A 5 -8.21 1.81 4.76
CA VAL A 5 -7.52 0.88 5.64
C VAL A 5 -6.03 1.22 5.65
N VAL A 6 -5.40 1.16 6.81
CA VAL A 6 -3.97 1.34 6.97
C VAL A 6 -3.37 -0.02 7.30
N THR A 7 -2.30 -0.42 6.61
CA THR A 7 -1.68 -1.72 6.86
C THR A 7 -1.02 -1.76 8.24
N PRO A 8 -0.86 -2.97 8.82
CA PRO A 8 -0.03 -3.14 10.00
C PRO A 8 1.43 -2.77 9.66
N PRO A 9 2.23 -2.39 10.67
CA PRO A 9 3.60 -1.94 10.41
C PRO A 9 4.55 -3.03 9.92
N LYS A 10 4.21 -4.30 10.10
CA LYS A 10 5.06 -5.42 9.67
C LYS A 10 4.37 -6.24 8.60
N PHE A 11 5.18 -6.85 7.74
CA PHE A 11 4.66 -7.76 6.72
C PHE A 11 4.26 -9.08 7.34
N PHE A 12 3.24 -9.71 6.76
CA PHE A 12 2.82 -11.04 7.20
C PHE A 12 2.45 -11.89 5.98
N ILE A 13 2.43 -13.21 6.20
CA ILE A 13 2.16 -14.15 5.13
C ILE A 13 0.76 -13.89 4.53
N GLU A 14 0.70 -13.87 3.20
CA GLU A 14 -0.54 -13.68 2.45
C GLU A 14 -1.17 -12.29 2.61
N GLU A 15 -0.39 -11.32 3.06
CA GLU A 15 -0.89 -9.95 3.18
C GLU A 15 -1.43 -9.44 1.85
N ASP A 16 -0.74 -9.75 0.75
CA ASP A 16 -1.18 -9.35 -0.59
C ASP A 16 -2.56 -9.92 -0.93
N LYS A 17 -2.81 -11.15 -0.53
CA LYS A 17 -4.10 -11.80 -0.80
C LYS A 17 -5.22 -11.18 0.01
N ILE A 18 -4.94 -10.85 1.27
CA ILE A 18 -5.91 -10.20 2.14
C ILE A 18 -6.24 -8.81 1.61
N ILE A 19 -5.22 -8.05 1.21
CA ILE A 19 -5.41 -6.72 0.63
C ILE A 19 -6.24 -6.80 -0.64
N THR A 20 -5.93 -7.75 -1.51
CA THR A 20 -6.67 -7.94 -2.76
C THR A 20 -8.14 -8.25 -2.46
N ALA A 21 -8.39 -9.13 -1.49
CA ALA A 21 -9.75 -9.47 -1.11
C ALA A 21 -10.51 -8.25 -0.58
N LEU A 22 -9.84 -7.40 0.20
CA LEU A 22 -10.46 -6.17 0.70
C LEU A 22 -10.87 -5.25 -0.45
N PHE A 23 -10.02 -5.10 -1.47
CA PHE A 23 -10.37 -4.29 -2.63
C PHE A 23 -11.56 -4.89 -3.37
N GLU A 24 -11.60 -6.20 -3.50
CA GLU A 24 -12.72 -6.86 -4.17
C GLU A 24 -14.03 -6.72 -3.40
N GLU A 25 -13.94 -6.54 -2.08
CA GLU A 25 -15.10 -6.33 -1.24
C GLU A 25 -15.51 -4.87 -1.10
N GLY A 26 -14.80 -3.97 -1.78
CA GLY A 26 -15.21 -2.56 -1.81
C GLY A 26 -14.30 -1.58 -1.10
N LEU A 27 -13.10 -2.01 -0.71
CA LEU A 27 -12.14 -1.08 -0.13
C LEU A 27 -11.84 0.03 -1.13
N ASP A 28 -11.93 1.28 -0.69
CA ASP A 28 -11.69 2.42 -1.57
C ASP A 28 -10.22 2.81 -1.63
N ILE A 29 -9.57 2.93 -0.49
CA ILE A 29 -8.19 3.40 -0.42
C ILE A 29 -7.41 2.57 0.60
N LEU A 30 -6.21 2.15 0.21
CA LEU A 30 -5.29 1.46 1.10
C LEU A 30 -4.09 2.35 1.36
N HIS A 31 -3.73 2.53 2.63
CA HIS A 31 -2.49 3.20 3.03
C HIS A 31 -1.48 2.14 3.44
N ILE A 32 -0.34 2.10 2.73
CA ILE A 32 0.75 1.22 3.11
C ILE A 32 1.66 1.98 4.06
N ARG A 33 1.66 1.57 5.32
CA ARG A 33 2.48 2.15 6.36
C ARG A 33 3.35 1.06 6.96
N LYS A 34 4.59 1.00 6.50
CA LYS A 34 5.55 -0.03 6.90
C LYS A 34 6.85 0.64 7.37
N PRO A 35 6.80 1.36 8.50
CA PRO A 35 8.00 2.05 8.99
C PRO A 35 9.10 1.04 9.31
N GLU A 36 10.33 1.45 9.13
CA GLU A 36 11.51 0.64 9.45
C GLU A 36 11.61 -0.66 8.63
N THR A 37 10.96 -0.71 7.46
CA THR A 37 11.07 -1.86 6.59
C THR A 37 11.82 -1.48 5.32
N SER A 38 12.38 -2.50 4.67
CA SER A 38 13.10 -2.31 3.43
C SER A 38 12.14 -1.98 2.28
N ALA A 39 12.58 -1.06 1.40
CA ALA A 39 11.80 -0.73 0.21
C ALA A 39 11.54 -1.97 -0.66
N MET A 40 12.48 -2.91 -0.66
CA MET A 40 12.34 -4.12 -1.46
C MET A 40 11.10 -4.94 -1.07
N TYR A 41 10.79 -5.00 0.21
CA TYR A 41 9.61 -5.71 0.66
C TYR A 41 8.33 -5.01 0.24
N CYS A 42 8.33 -3.67 0.26
CA CYS A 42 7.20 -2.90 -0.22
C CYS A 42 7.00 -3.10 -1.72
N GLU A 43 8.09 -3.13 -2.49
CA GLU A 43 8.00 -3.39 -3.92
C GLU A 43 7.41 -4.77 -4.18
N ARG A 44 7.83 -5.76 -3.40
CA ARG A 44 7.31 -7.13 -3.56
C ARG A 44 5.81 -7.16 -3.27
N LEU A 45 5.38 -6.52 -2.20
CA LEU A 45 3.97 -6.48 -1.84
C LEU A 45 3.16 -5.84 -2.98
N LEU A 46 3.61 -4.69 -3.49
CA LEU A 46 2.92 -4.01 -4.57
C LEU A 46 2.88 -4.84 -5.85
N THR A 47 3.97 -5.57 -6.12
CA THR A 47 4.01 -6.44 -7.31
C THR A 47 2.97 -7.54 -7.23
N LEU A 48 2.69 -8.04 -6.02
CA LEU A 48 1.72 -9.11 -5.82
C LEU A 48 0.26 -8.62 -5.84
N ILE A 49 0.05 -7.33 -5.58
CA ILE A 49 -1.29 -6.75 -5.65
C ILE A 49 -1.61 -6.42 -7.12
N PRO A 50 -2.80 -6.81 -7.64
CA PRO A 50 -3.13 -6.52 -9.03
C PRO A 50 -3.03 -5.03 -9.37
N LYS A 51 -2.47 -4.74 -10.54
CA LYS A 51 -2.23 -3.37 -10.99
C LYS A 51 -3.48 -2.48 -10.96
N LYS A 52 -4.63 -3.06 -11.21
CA LYS A 52 -5.88 -2.29 -11.24
C LYS A 52 -6.20 -1.60 -9.93
N TYR A 53 -5.57 -2.04 -8.84
CA TYR A 53 -5.80 -1.44 -7.52
C TYR A 53 -4.73 -0.42 -7.14
N HIS A 54 -3.62 -0.34 -7.89
CA HIS A 54 -2.50 0.54 -7.53
C HIS A 54 -2.92 2.01 -7.43
N LYS A 55 -3.86 2.46 -8.25
CA LYS A 55 -4.37 3.84 -8.20
C LYS A 55 -5.16 4.16 -6.94
N ARG A 56 -5.39 3.16 -6.11
CA ARG A 56 -6.13 3.32 -4.86
C ARG A 56 -5.23 3.07 -3.65
N ILE A 57 -3.90 3.12 -3.87
CA ILE A 57 -2.91 2.88 -2.83
C ILE A 57 -2.10 4.14 -2.57
N VAL A 58 -1.90 4.45 -1.29
CA VAL A 58 -1.08 5.56 -0.83
C VAL A 58 0.05 4.98 0.00
N THR A 59 1.28 5.44 -0.21
CA THR A 59 2.42 4.97 0.58
C THR A 59 2.86 6.03 1.58
N HIS A 60 3.25 5.59 2.77
CA HIS A 60 3.74 6.46 3.83
C HIS A 60 5.27 6.54 3.85
N GLU A 61 5.95 5.55 3.30
CA GLU A 61 7.41 5.49 3.21
C GLU A 61 7.81 5.20 1.77
N HIS A 62 9.11 5.38 1.46
CA HIS A 62 9.65 5.02 0.15
C HIS A 62 8.87 5.70 -0.98
N PHE A 63 8.86 7.03 -0.95
CA PHE A 63 7.97 7.80 -1.83
C PHE A 63 8.19 7.57 -3.32
N TYR A 64 9.36 7.08 -3.73
CA TYR A 64 9.60 6.76 -5.13
C TYR A 64 8.63 5.69 -5.65
N LEU A 65 8.03 4.90 -4.75
CA LEU A 65 7.08 3.86 -5.15
C LEU A 65 5.85 4.42 -5.86
N LYS A 66 5.49 5.66 -5.56
CA LYS A 66 4.35 6.28 -6.23
C LYS A 66 4.57 6.31 -7.74
N GLU A 67 5.76 6.73 -8.17
CA GLU A 67 6.08 6.79 -9.60
C GLU A 67 6.31 5.41 -10.19
N GLU A 68 7.03 4.56 -9.45
CA GLU A 68 7.39 3.23 -9.90
C GLU A 68 6.17 2.35 -10.16
N PHE A 69 5.17 2.42 -9.29
CA PHE A 69 3.98 1.57 -9.34
C PHE A 69 2.71 2.34 -9.70
N ASP A 70 2.85 3.62 -10.01
CA ASP A 70 1.71 4.46 -10.40
C ASP A 70 0.63 4.46 -9.33
N LEU A 71 1.04 4.74 -8.10
CA LEU A 71 0.14 4.76 -6.95
C LEU A 71 -0.69 6.05 -6.94
N MET A 72 -1.71 6.05 -6.09
CA MET A 72 -2.58 7.21 -5.91
C MET A 72 -1.81 8.42 -5.38
N GLY A 73 -0.90 8.21 -4.42
CA GLY A 73 -0.17 9.32 -3.85
C GLY A 73 0.74 8.90 -2.72
N ILE A 74 1.23 9.89 -2.00
CA ILE A 74 2.07 9.70 -0.82
C ILE A 74 1.41 10.39 0.35
N HIS A 75 1.70 9.91 1.55
CA HIS A 75 1.21 10.51 2.79
C HIS A 75 2.41 11.06 3.55
N LEU A 76 2.44 12.38 3.73
CA LEU A 76 3.52 13.02 4.49
C LEU A 76 3.15 13.06 5.96
N ASN A 77 4.14 12.91 6.83
CA ASN A 77 3.95 13.05 8.25
C ASN A 77 5.06 13.94 8.82
N ARG A 78 5.05 14.15 10.13
CA ARG A 78 6.01 15.08 10.75
C ARG A 78 7.48 14.69 10.62
N ARG A 79 7.74 13.43 10.31
CA ARG A 79 9.11 12.93 10.16
C ARG A 79 9.63 13.04 8.74
N ASN A 80 8.79 13.40 7.83
CA ASN A 80 9.16 13.46 6.42
C ASN A 80 9.39 14.88 5.94
#